data_41a31ac71b7e741c1ddba3a464e2e48e
#
_entry.id   41a31ac71b7e741c1ddba3a464e2e48e
#
_cell.length_a   1.000
_cell.length_b   1.000
_cell.length_c   1.000
_cell.angle_alpha   90.00
_cell.angle_beta   90.00
_cell.angle_gamma   90.00
#
_symmetry.space_group_name_H-M   'P 1'
#
loop_
_entity.id
_entity.type
_entity.pdbx_description
1 polymer ?
#
loop_
_entity_poly.entity_id
_entity_poly.type
_entity_poly.pdbx_seq_one_letter_code
_entity_poly.pdbx_strand_id
1 'polypeptide(L)'
;AGGGPIYTASKHAIAGLVKELAYELAPKIRVNGVAPGVIATAMGMPKALGEQVPSVIAGVEQALPLPFIPHSDDYVELYLLLASDAAKTMTGTIIQADNGISIRGLVKTSGGL
;
A
#
# COMPACT_ATOMS: atom_id res chain seq x y z
N ALA A 1 8.06 -6.63 4.15
CA ALA A 1 9.05 -6.18 5.13
C ALA A 1 10.15 -5.43 4.36
N GLY A 2 10.88 -4.55 4.95
CA GLY A 2 11.92 -3.76 4.28
C GLY A 2 12.36 -2.54 5.08
N GLY A 3 11.56 -2.15 6.06
CA GLY A 3 11.85 -1.00 6.92
C GLY A 3 12.46 -1.36 8.28
N GLY A 4 12.80 -2.63 8.50
CA GLY A 4 13.32 -3.10 9.79
C GLY A 4 12.22 -3.37 10.83
N PRO A 5 12.60 -3.90 12.02
CA PRO A 5 11.62 -4.40 13.00
C PRO A 5 10.73 -3.30 13.59
N ILE A 6 11.26 -2.13 13.87
CA ILE A 6 10.48 -1.01 14.43
C ILE A 6 9.44 -0.50 13.42
N TYR A 7 9.85 -0.30 12.17
CA TYR A 7 8.93 0.08 11.10
C TYR A 7 7.84 -0.99 10.91
N THR A 8 8.21 -2.25 10.84
CA THR A 8 7.26 -3.36 10.69
C THR A 8 6.27 -3.39 11.85
N ALA A 9 6.74 -3.28 13.09
CA ALA A 9 5.87 -3.23 14.26
C ALA A 9 4.89 -2.05 14.20
N SER A 10 5.36 -0.85 13.86
CA SER A 10 4.51 0.35 13.76
C SER A 10 3.41 0.20 12.71
N LYS A 11 3.74 -0.38 11.56
CA LYS A 11 2.75 -0.60 10.48
C LYS A 11 1.72 -1.67 10.82
N HIS A 12 2.11 -2.72 11.54
CA HIS A 12 1.16 -3.70 12.06
C HIS A 12 0.25 -3.09 13.15
N ALA A 13 0.80 -2.24 14.01
CA ALA A 13 0.01 -1.52 15.01
C ALA A 13 -1.08 -0.65 14.36
N ILE A 14 -0.78 0.06 13.28
CA ILE A 14 -1.77 0.85 12.53
C ILE A 14 -2.89 -0.04 11.98
N ALA A 15 -2.55 -1.21 11.43
CA ALA A 15 -3.53 -2.13 10.90
C ALA A 15 -4.49 -2.66 12.01
N GLY A 16 -3.95 -2.94 13.19
CA GLY A 16 -4.74 -3.29 14.37
C GLY A 16 -5.63 -2.12 14.83
N LEU A 17 -5.06 -0.93 14.89
CA LEU A 17 -5.77 0.28 15.31
C LEU A 17 -6.95 0.64 14.40
N VAL A 18 -6.82 0.45 13.09
CA VAL A 18 -7.93 0.65 12.14
C VAL A 18 -9.13 -0.22 12.51
N LYS A 19 -8.89 -1.48 12.84
CA LYS A 19 -9.95 -2.43 13.22
C LYS A 19 -10.59 -2.09 14.55
N GLU A 20 -9.78 -1.77 15.54
CA GLU A 20 -10.28 -1.39 16.88
C GLU A 20 -11.11 -0.13 16.83
N LEU A 21 -10.61 0.94 16.22
CA LEU A 21 -11.35 2.18 16.08
C LEU A 21 -12.63 2.01 15.24
N ALA A 22 -12.61 1.15 14.23
CA ALA A 22 -13.81 0.85 13.44
C ALA A 22 -14.90 0.21 14.31
N TYR A 23 -14.53 -0.66 15.22
CA TYR A 23 -15.46 -1.29 16.16
C TYR A 23 -15.98 -0.30 17.22
N GLU A 24 -15.06 0.43 17.87
CA GLU A 24 -15.41 1.36 18.94
C GLU A 24 -16.28 2.56 18.46
N LEU A 25 -16.00 3.06 17.25
CA LEU A 25 -16.67 4.28 16.76
C LEU A 25 -17.93 4.00 15.93
N ALA A 26 -18.21 2.74 15.62
CA ALA A 26 -19.46 2.39 14.95
C ALA A 26 -20.66 2.63 15.89
N PRO A 27 -21.84 2.99 15.37
CA PRO A 27 -22.16 3.22 13.95
C PRO A 27 -21.89 4.66 13.47
N LYS A 28 -21.35 5.53 14.32
CA LYS A 28 -21.24 6.97 14.05
C LYS A 28 -20.12 7.30 13.06
N ILE A 29 -19.01 6.57 13.12
CA ILE A 29 -17.82 6.85 12.31
C ILE A 29 -17.37 5.55 11.68
N ARG A 30 -17.07 5.60 10.39
CA ARG A 30 -16.39 4.53 9.67
C ARG A 30 -14.89 4.76 9.70
N VAL A 31 -14.11 3.75 9.98
CA VAL A 31 -12.65 3.81 9.99
C VAL A 31 -12.11 2.76 9.03
N ASN A 32 -11.40 3.20 8.03
CA ASN A 32 -10.78 2.33 7.03
C ASN A 32 -9.34 2.79 6.76
N GLY A 33 -8.58 1.96 6.10
CA GLY A 33 -7.20 2.26 5.72
C GLY A 33 -6.91 1.93 4.26
N VAL A 34 -5.83 2.51 3.76
CA VAL A 34 -5.23 2.16 2.47
C VAL A 34 -3.82 1.66 2.73
N ALA A 35 -3.45 0.53 2.15
CA ALA A 35 -2.12 -0.04 2.22
C ALA A 35 -1.45 0.03 0.84
N PRO A 36 -0.77 1.13 0.53
CA PRO A 36 -0.02 1.26 -0.70
C PRO A 36 1.25 0.42 -0.66
N GLY A 37 1.75 0.08 -1.85
CA GLY A 37 3.06 -0.51 -2.03
C GLY A 37 4.17 0.55 -2.11
N VAL A 38 5.03 0.40 -3.08
CA VAL A 38 6.09 1.39 -3.38
C VAL A 38 5.44 2.58 -4.09
N ILE A 39 5.69 3.79 -3.57
CA ILE A 39 5.20 5.05 -4.15
C ILE A 39 6.41 5.92 -4.47
N ALA A 40 6.34 6.64 -5.59
CA ALA A 40 7.36 7.61 -5.98
C ALA A 40 7.34 8.83 -5.05
N THR A 41 7.98 8.70 -3.89
CA THR A 41 8.12 9.77 -2.90
C THR A 41 9.57 9.92 -2.45
N ALA A 42 9.91 11.07 -1.91
CA ALA A 42 11.25 11.32 -1.36
C ALA A 42 11.63 10.34 -0.21
N MET A 43 10.64 9.79 0.48
CA MET A 43 10.86 8.79 1.54
C MET A 43 11.25 7.42 0.98
N GLY A 44 10.75 7.07 -0.20
CA GLY A 44 11.04 5.78 -0.85
C GLY A 44 12.40 5.69 -1.53
N MET A 45 13.12 6.81 -1.64
CA MET A 45 14.42 6.91 -2.30
C MET A 45 15.50 7.25 -1.29
N PRO A 46 16.21 6.26 -0.72
CA PRO A 46 17.31 6.53 0.18
C PRO A 46 18.38 7.37 -0.53
N LYS A 47 18.74 8.51 0.06
CA LYS A 47 19.83 9.39 -0.45
C LYS A 47 21.15 8.63 -0.66
N ALA A 48 21.33 7.51 0.03
CA ALA A 48 22.50 6.64 -0.09
C ALA A 48 22.65 5.95 -1.46
N LEU A 49 21.57 5.87 -2.25
CA LEU A 49 21.61 5.22 -3.57
C LEU A 49 22.13 6.13 -4.68
N GLY A 50 22.14 7.46 -4.48
CA GLY A 50 22.72 8.44 -5.40
C GLY A 50 22.35 8.19 -6.87
N GLU A 51 23.38 8.05 -7.71
CA GLU A 51 23.24 7.81 -9.16
C GLU A 51 22.64 6.44 -9.53
N GLN A 52 22.53 5.51 -8.58
CA GLN A 52 21.96 4.16 -8.81
C GLN A 52 20.43 4.13 -8.71
N VAL A 53 19.81 5.23 -8.27
CA VAL A 53 18.34 5.31 -8.10
C VAL A 53 17.57 4.89 -9.35
N PRO A 54 17.90 5.33 -10.58
CA PRO A 54 17.15 4.92 -11.77
C PRO A 54 17.17 3.42 -12.03
N SER A 55 18.31 2.75 -11.81
CA SER A 55 18.42 1.31 -12.03
C SER A 55 17.66 0.51 -10.96
N VAL A 56 17.65 0.99 -9.72
CA VAL A 56 16.89 0.38 -8.63
C VAL A 56 15.39 0.51 -8.91
N ILE A 57 14.93 1.69 -9.34
CA ILE A 57 13.54 1.93 -9.72
C ILE A 57 13.12 0.95 -10.83
N ALA A 58 13.88 0.88 -11.90
CA ALA A 58 13.59 -0.02 -13.02
C ALA A 58 13.51 -1.50 -12.57
N GLY A 59 14.41 -1.92 -11.68
CA GLY A 59 14.39 -3.26 -11.11
C GLY A 59 13.16 -3.53 -10.25
N VAL A 60 12.72 -2.55 -9.47
CA VAL A 60 11.50 -2.65 -8.67
C VAL A 60 10.28 -2.72 -9.56
N GLU A 61 10.17 -1.85 -10.57
CA GLU A 61 9.06 -1.86 -11.52
C GLU A 61 8.89 -3.21 -12.20
N GLN A 62 9.99 -3.78 -12.71
CA GLN A 62 9.96 -5.09 -13.36
C GLN A 62 9.56 -6.24 -12.42
N ALA A 63 9.82 -6.09 -11.14
CA ALA A 63 9.48 -7.10 -10.14
C ALA A 63 8.02 -7.05 -9.68
N LEU A 64 7.29 -5.97 -9.96
CA LEU A 64 5.90 -5.83 -9.59
C LEU A 64 4.97 -6.57 -10.55
N PRO A 65 3.89 -7.21 -10.08
CA PRO A 65 2.85 -7.75 -10.96
C PRO A 65 2.22 -6.71 -11.89
N LEU A 66 1.95 -5.50 -11.38
CA LEU A 66 1.65 -4.32 -12.20
C LEU A 66 2.93 -3.49 -12.30
N PRO A 67 3.63 -3.49 -13.46
CA PRO A 67 5.03 -3.05 -13.56
C PRO A 67 5.17 -1.55 -13.73
N PHE A 68 4.73 -0.78 -12.76
CA PHE A 68 4.95 0.66 -12.68
C PHE A 68 5.03 1.10 -11.20
N ILE A 69 5.69 2.20 -10.92
CA ILE A 69 5.69 2.83 -9.59
C ILE A 69 4.67 3.96 -9.60
N PRO A 70 3.59 3.85 -8.79
CA PRO A 70 2.55 4.87 -8.75
C PRO A 70 3.03 6.16 -8.09
N HIS A 71 2.39 7.26 -8.45
CA HIS A 71 2.44 8.54 -7.75
C HIS A 71 1.39 8.61 -6.64
N SER A 72 1.53 9.56 -5.74
CA SER A 72 0.54 9.80 -4.67
C SER A 72 -0.86 10.06 -5.22
N ASP A 73 -0.96 10.71 -6.38
CA ASP A 73 -2.22 11.07 -7.01
C ASP A 73 -3.03 9.85 -7.48
N ASP A 74 -2.36 8.74 -7.77
CA ASP A 74 -3.02 7.48 -8.15
C ASP A 74 -3.88 6.88 -7.03
N TYR A 75 -3.70 7.35 -5.79
CA TYR A 75 -4.45 6.90 -4.62
C TYR A 75 -5.61 7.82 -4.23
N VAL A 76 -5.73 9.00 -4.85
CA VAL A 76 -6.74 10.01 -4.48
C VAL A 76 -8.14 9.43 -4.54
N GLU A 77 -8.49 8.72 -5.61
CA GLU A 77 -9.82 8.14 -5.79
C GLU A 77 -10.17 7.08 -4.73
N LEU A 78 -9.19 6.35 -4.21
CA LEU A 78 -9.42 5.41 -3.11
C LEU A 78 -9.80 6.13 -1.81
N TYR A 79 -9.14 7.24 -1.50
CA TYR A 79 -9.48 8.04 -0.34
C TYR A 79 -10.83 8.72 -0.50
N LEU A 80 -11.14 9.25 -1.68
CA LEU A 80 -12.46 9.83 -1.97
C LEU A 80 -13.57 8.80 -1.87
N LEU A 81 -13.37 7.59 -2.37
CA LEU A 81 -14.30 6.47 -2.21
C LEU A 81 -14.58 6.19 -0.73
N LEU A 82 -13.53 6.03 0.07
CA LEU A 82 -13.67 5.71 1.50
C LEU A 82 -14.34 6.84 2.29
N ALA A 83 -14.14 8.09 1.88
CA ALA A 83 -14.77 9.27 2.51
C ALA A 83 -16.23 9.48 2.07
N SER A 84 -16.67 8.85 0.98
CA SER A 84 -18.00 9.06 0.40
C SER A 84 -19.03 8.05 0.89
N ASP A 85 -20.30 8.33 0.60
CA ASP A 85 -21.42 7.41 0.87
C ASP A 85 -21.39 6.14 0.01
N ALA A 86 -20.61 6.13 -1.07
CA ALA A 86 -20.37 4.92 -1.86
C ALA A 86 -19.74 3.80 -1.02
N ALA A 87 -18.97 4.14 0.01
CA ALA A 87 -18.37 3.21 0.95
C ALA A 87 -19.14 3.06 2.27
N LYS A 88 -20.44 3.35 2.28
CA LYS A 88 -21.28 3.30 3.53
C LYS A 88 -21.31 1.95 4.23
N THR A 89 -21.01 0.87 3.52
CA THR A 89 -20.96 -0.49 4.08
C THR A 89 -19.55 -0.89 4.53
N MET A 90 -18.55 -0.01 4.39
CA MET A 90 -17.15 -0.32 4.66
C MET A 90 -16.71 0.33 5.97
N THR A 91 -16.30 -0.49 6.94
CA THR A 91 -15.59 -0.08 8.14
C THR A 91 -14.66 -1.20 8.59
N GLY A 92 -13.51 -0.89 9.16
CA GLY A 92 -12.50 -1.85 9.56
C GLY A 92 -11.74 -2.50 8.40
N THR A 93 -11.93 -2.01 7.18
CA THR A 93 -11.28 -2.52 5.97
C THR A 93 -9.96 -1.81 5.71
N ILE A 94 -8.96 -2.56 5.26
CA ILE A 94 -7.71 -2.03 4.72
C ILE A 94 -7.66 -2.42 3.25
N ILE A 95 -7.76 -1.42 2.37
CA ILE A 95 -7.66 -1.62 0.92
C ILE A 95 -6.20 -1.77 0.55
N GLN A 96 -5.86 -2.93 0.02
CA GLN A 96 -4.54 -3.23 -0.49
C GLN A 96 -4.41 -2.69 -1.91
N ALA A 97 -3.51 -1.74 -2.12
CA ALA A 97 -3.27 -1.07 -3.39
C ALA A 97 -1.76 -0.98 -3.63
N ASP A 98 -1.12 -2.14 -3.80
CA ASP A 98 0.32 -2.33 -3.72
C ASP A 98 0.93 -2.91 -5.00
N ASN A 99 0.29 -2.71 -6.13
CA ASN A 99 0.70 -3.25 -7.44
C ASN A 99 0.89 -4.78 -7.43
N GLY A 100 0.25 -5.47 -6.47
CA GLY A 100 0.33 -6.92 -6.33
C GLY A 100 1.60 -7.43 -5.64
N ILE A 101 2.40 -6.57 -5.01
CA ILE A 101 3.65 -7.01 -4.38
C ILE A 101 3.42 -8.05 -3.29
N SER A 102 2.31 -7.97 -2.58
CA SER A 102 1.96 -8.89 -1.48
C SER A 102 1.46 -10.26 -1.94
N ILE A 103 1.01 -10.38 -3.19
CA ILE A 103 0.54 -11.65 -3.79
C ILE A 103 1.57 -12.27 -4.73
N ARG A 104 2.73 -11.69 -4.82
CA ARG A 104 3.81 -12.13 -5.70
C ARG A 104 4.41 -13.45 -5.23
N GLY A 105 4.45 -14.45 -6.13
CA GLY A 105 5.22 -15.69 -5.95
C GLY A 105 6.69 -15.53 -6.37
N LEU A 106 7.51 -16.54 -6.07
CA LEU A 106 8.92 -16.57 -6.49
C LEU A 106 9.08 -16.68 -8.01
N VAL A 107 8.14 -17.33 -8.66
CA VAL A 107 8.13 -17.53 -10.12
C VAL A 107 6.69 -17.38 -10.61
N LYS A 108 6.48 -16.61 -11.68
CA LYS A 108 5.23 -16.72 -12.43
C LYS A 108 5.25 -18.08 -13.11
N THR A 109 4.40 -18.99 -12.66
CA THR A 109 4.07 -20.14 -13.49
C THR A 109 3.34 -19.58 -14.71
N SER A 110 3.96 -19.72 -15.87
CA SER A 110 3.42 -19.28 -17.14
C SER A 110 2.20 -20.11 -17.53
N GLY A 111 1.08 -19.83 -16.89
CA GLY A 111 -0.21 -20.10 -17.49
C GLY A 111 -0.54 -18.89 -18.33
N GLY A 112 0.06 -18.77 -19.49
CA GLY A 112 -0.07 -17.57 -20.30
C GLY A 112 -1.53 -17.30 -20.65
N LEU A 113 -2.06 -16.18 -20.19
CA LEU A 113 -3.03 -15.39 -20.93
C LEU A 113 -2.26 -14.32 -21.68
#